data_781ecbbf8e8dcb18f6af2ff3bf821440
#
_entry.id   781ecbbf8e8dcb18f6af2ff3bf821440
#
_cell.length_a   1.000
_cell.length_b   1.000
_cell.length_c   1.000
_cell.angle_alpha   90.00
_cell.angle_beta   90.00
_cell.angle_gamma   90.00
#
_symmetry.space_group_name_H-M   'P 1'
#
loop_
_entity.id
_entity.type
_entity.pdbx_description
1 polymer ?
#
loop_
_entity_poly.entity_id
_entity_poly.type
_entity_poly.pdbx_seq_one_letter_code
_entity_poly.pdbx_strand_id
1 'polypeptide(L)'
;MPRLTRRDLLLKCAATGVLTLAPGMALRDLLAWSDPQAGQARTPTPWDEIGPFYKRDAPHVAELRAPADPGLPLSVSGRVFDTRGQALEHATIEIWQANDAGLYDLDGYKYRAALATDRAGAYAFNSVMPGHYPARVCQHIHYLVKAEGCKPLTTQLYFATDPVFEGDPARNFHKDPLIESADLVRPVKLTKAATGNVAAVTFEVVLERA
;
A
#
# COMPACT_ATOMS: atom_id res chain seq x y z
N MET A 1 20.01 -41.17 -7.27
CA MET A 1 19.76 -40.41 -6.02
C MET A 1 18.48 -39.62 -6.21
N PRO A 2 17.45 -39.77 -5.37
CA PRO A 2 16.21 -39.01 -5.49
C PRO A 2 16.47 -37.54 -5.16
N ARG A 3 15.98 -36.64 -6.01
CA ARG A 3 16.00 -35.21 -5.75
C ARG A 3 15.07 -34.87 -4.61
N LEU A 4 15.61 -34.38 -3.49
CA LEU A 4 14.82 -33.86 -2.38
C LEU A 4 13.99 -32.66 -2.86
N THR A 5 12.68 -32.69 -2.57
CA THR A 5 11.79 -31.56 -2.87
C THR A 5 11.93 -30.49 -1.79
N ARG A 6 11.56 -29.23 -2.11
CA ARG A 6 11.56 -28.11 -1.16
C ARG A 6 10.73 -28.42 0.11
N ARG A 7 9.66 -29.23 -0.04
CA ARG A 7 8.79 -29.66 1.06
C ARG A 7 9.51 -30.63 2.00
N ASP A 8 10.36 -31.53 1.47
CA ASP A 8 11.14 -32.50 2.25
C ASP A 8 12.23 -31.80 3.07
N LEU A 9 12.79 -30.70 2.55
CA LEU A 9 13.77 -29.88 3.25
C LEU A 9 13.13 -29.13 4.45
N LEU A 10 11.96 -28.52 4.25
CA LEU A 10 11.23 -27.80 5.31
C LEU A 10 10.75 -28.74 6.41
N LEU A 11 10.27 -29.94 6.09
CA LEU A 11 9.84 -30.93 7.07
C LEU A 11 11.02 -31.49 7.88
N LYS A 12 12.20 -31.65 7.28
CA LYS A 12 13.40 -32.11 7.99
C LYS A 12 13.96 -31.03 8.94
N CYS A 13 13.87 -29.74 8.58
CA CYS A 13 14.26 -28.65 9.47
C CYS A 13 13.32 -28.51 10.68
N ALA A 14 12.02 -28.79 10.52
CA ALA A 14 11.06 -28.74 11.62
C ALA A 14 11.26 -29.87 12.66
N ALA A 15 11.81 -31.01 12.23
CA ALA A 15 12.02 -32.17 13.10
C ALA A 15 13.27 -32.09 13.98
N THR A 16 14.24 -31.24 13.66
CA THR A 16 15.51 -31.14 14.39
C THR A 16 15.66 -29.90 15.29
N GLY A 17 14.67 -28.99 15.35
CA GLY A 17 14.62 -27.89 16.31
C GLY A 17 15.77 -26.87 16.22
N VAL A 18 16.63 -26.91 15.20
CA VAL A 18 17.75 -25.99 15.04
C VAL A 18 17.64 -25.30 13.67
N LEU A 19 16.93 -24.20 13.63
CA LEU A 19 17.01 -23.23 12.52
C LEU A 19 18.22 -22.32 12.83
N THR A 20 19.41 -22.67 12.39
CA THR A 20 20.56 -21.77 12.43
C THR A 20 20.37 -20.70 11.38
N LEU A 21 19.89 -19.53 11.81
CA LEU A 21 19.91 -18.31 11.00
C LEU A 21 21.37 -17.95 10.72
N ALA A 22 21.71 -17.70 9.46
CA ALA A 22 22.98 -17.07 9.14
C ALA A 22 23.05 -15.72 9.87
N PRO A 23 24.20 -15.36 10.47
CA PRO A 23 24.34 -14.09 11.19
C PRO A 23 23.98 -12.93 10.24
N GLY A 24 22.94 -12.16 10.59
CA GLY A 24 22.48 -10.98 9.83
C GLY A 24 21.16 -11.12 9.07
N MET A 25 20.55 -12.30 9.01
CA MET A 25 19.20 -12.44 8.44
C MET A 25 18.12 -12.21 9.51
N ALA A 26 17.28 -11.21 9.29
CA ALA A 26 16.11 -10.97 10.15
C ALA A 26 14.96 -11.92 9.72
N LEU A 27 14.04 -12.22 10.66
CA LEU A 27 12.85 -13.05 10.36
C LEU A 27 12.03 -12.52 9.16
N ARG A 28 12.03 -11.20 8.96
CA ARG A 28 11.42 -10.52 7.81
C ARG A 28 12.07 -10.92 6.46
N ASP A 29 13.38 -11.21 6.43
CA ASP A 29 14.10 -11.59 5.22
C ASP A 29 13.76 -13.03 4.82
N LEU A 30 13.49 -13.88 5.80
CA LEU A 30 12.96 -15.24 5.60
C LEU A 30 11.53 -15.23 5.06
N LEU A 31 10.69 -14.30 5.53
CA LEU A 31 9.32 -14.12 5.06
C LEU A 31 9.30 -13.52 3.64
N ALA A 32 10.22 -12.62 3.32
CA ALA A 32 10.39 -12.09 1.96
C ALA A 32 10.85 -13.19 0.98
N TRP A 33 11.63 -14.17 1.44
CA TRP A 33 12.07 -15.30 0.61
C TRP A 33 10.97 -16.32 0.33
N SER A 34 9.87 -16.28 1.08
CA SER A 34 8.72 -17.18 0.96
C SER A 34 7.53 -16.58 0.22
N ASP A 35 7.67 -15.43 -0.47
CA ASP A 35 6.60 -14.91 -1.33
C ASP A 35 6.37 -15.89 -2.51
N PRO A 36 5.25 -16.65 -2.50
CA PRO A 36 4.98 -17.65 -3.53
C PRO A 36 4.73 -17.03 -4.91
N GLN A 37 4.58 -15.71 -4.99
CA GLN A 37 4.37 -14.94 -6.22
C GLN A 37 5.64 -14.21 -6.68
N ALA A 38 6.76 -14.34 -5.96
CA ALA A 38 8.02 -13.75 -6.39
C ALA A 38 8.43 -14.27 -7.78
N GLY A 39 8.60 -13.37 -8.74
CA GLY A 39 8.95 -13.69 -10.12
C GLY A 39 7.79 -14.18 -11.00
N GLN A 40 6.53 -14.14 -10.52
CA GLN A 40 5.36 -14.33 -11.39
C GLN A 40 4.99 -12.99 -12.05
N ALA A 41 4.59 -13.05 -13.32
CA ALA A 41 4.10 -11.88 -14.04
C ALA A 41 2.87 -11.29 -13.32
N ARG A 42 2.86 -9.95 -13.19
CA ARG A 42 1.80 -9.19 -12.53
C ARG A 42 1.17 -8.22 -13.50
N THR A 43 -0.13 -8.00 -13.38
CA THR A 43 -0.84 -6.95 -14.11
C THR A 43 -0.45 -5.59 -13.53
N PRO A 44 -0.14 -4.58 -14.37
CA PRO A 44 0.10 -3.22 -13.90
C PRO A 44 -1.08 -2.70 -13.07
N THR A 45 -0.77 -1.95 -12.02
CA THR A 45 -1.79 -1.22 -11.27
C THR A 45 -2.46 -0.21 -12.20
N PRO A 46 -3.79 -0.13 -12.22
CA PRO A 46 -4.51 0.86 -13.03
C PRO A 46 -4.07 2.28 -12.70
N TRP A 47 -3.98 3.09 -13.74
CA TRP A 47 -3.81 4.54 -13.63
C TRP A 47 -5.06 5.18 -13.02
N ASP A 48 -4.88 6.31 -12.35
CA ASP A 48 -5.96 7.19 -11.90
C ASP A 48 -5.45 8.63 -11.82
N GLU A 49 -6.35 9.60 -11.68
CA GLU A 49 -6.04 11.01 -11.77
C GLU A 49 -5.13 11.53 -10.63
N ILE A 50 -4.22 12.43 -10.98
CA ILE A 50 -3.38 13.12 -10.00
C ILE A 50 -4.19 14.10 -9.11
N GLY A 51 -5.31 14.60 -9.65
CA GLY A 51 -6.14 15.59 -8.98
C GLY A 51 -5.46 16.95 -8.80
N PRO A 52 -6.19 17.97 -8.31
CA PRO A 52 -5.71 19.36 -8.23
C PRO A 52 -4.86 19.66 -7.01
N PHE A 53 -4.73 18.73 -6.05
CA PHE A 53 -4.08 18.96 -4.76
C PHE A 53 -2.67 18.39 -4.66
N TYR A 54 -2.06 17.94 -5.75
CA TYR A 54 -0.67 17.49 -5.74
C TYR A 54 0.26 18.68 -5.39
N LYS A 55 1.23 18.40 -4.50
CA LYS A 55 2.25 19.36 -4.09
C LYS A 55 3.59 18.66 -4.04
N ARG A 56 4.58 19.21 -4.74
CA ARG A 56 5.95 18.67 -4.76
C ARG A 56 6.63 18.81 -3.40
N ASP A 57 7.73 18.11 -3.23
CA ASP A 57 8.64 18.24 -2.09
C ASP A 57 7.99 17.88 -0.75
N ALA A 58 7.09 16.89 -0.76
CA ALA A 58 6.52 16.35 0.46
C ALA A 58 7.63 15.78 1.37
N PRO A 59 7.50 15.91 2.71
CA PRO A 59 8.52 15.44 3.65
C PRO A 59 8.64 13.93 3.64
N HIS A 60 9.85 13.42 3.91
CA HIS A 60 10.13 12.00 4.07
C HIS A 60 9.71 11.53 5.47
N VAL A 61 8.43 11.22 5.65
CA VAL A 61 7.85 10.78 6.92
C VAL A 61 6.89 9.62 6.68
N ALA A 62 6.77 8.72 7.66
CA ALA A 62 5.80 7.62 7.65
C ALA A 62 4.62 7.86 8.62
N GLU A 63 4.75 8.82 9.53
CA GLU A 63 3.69 9.24 10.46
C GLU A 63 3.07 10.54 9.95
N LEU A 64 1.88 10.47 9.34
CA LEU A 64 1.20 11.62 8.77
C LEU A 64 0.21 12.23 9.76
N ARG A 65 -0.17 11.50 10.80
CA ARG A 65 -1.08 11.96 11.85
C ARG A 65 -0.35 12.22 13.16
N ALA A 66 -0.78 13.23 13.90
CA ALA A 66 -0.45 13.37 15.32
C ALA A 66 -1.38 12.50 16.19
N PRO A 67 -0.96 12.08 17.40
CA PRO A 67 -1.82 11.27 18.29
C PRO A 67 -3.18 11.90 18.59
N ALA A 68 -3.26 13.24 18.61
CA ALA A 68 -4.49 14.00 18.89
C ALA A 68 -5.31 14.34 17.64
N ASP A 69 -4.86 13.95 16.44
CA ASP A 69 -5.64 14.21 15.22
C ASP A 69 -6.96 13.44 15.27
N PRO A 70 -8.07 14.08 14.91
CA PRO A 70 -9.38 13.44 14.85
C PRO A 70 -9.46 12.37 13.76
N GLY A 71 -10.56 11.65 13.73
CA GLY A 71 -10.85 10.61 12.73
C GLY A 71 -10.36 9.22 13.10
N LEU A 72 -10.67 8.26 12.24
CA LEU A 72 -10.29 6.86 12.42
C LEU A 72 -8.81 6.69 12.04
N PRO A 73 -7.93 6.26 12.97
CA PRO A 73 -6.55 5.93 12.64
C PRO A 73 -6.48 4.90 11.52
N LEU A 74 -5.60 5.15 10.55
CA LEU A 74 -5.39 4.32 9.37
C LEU A 74 -3.93 3.91 9.27
N SER A 75 -3.67 2.61 9.16
CA SER A 75 -2.37 2.05 8.83
C SER A 75 -2.43 1.49 7.41
N VAL A 76 -1.54 1.96 6.55
CA VAL A 76 -1.41 1.49 5.18
C VAL A 76 -0.06 0.82 5.01
N SER A 77 -0.05 -0.35 4.38
CA SER A 77 1.17 -1.06 4.01
C SER A 77 1.04 -1.60 2.60
N GLY A 78 2.16 -1.89 1.96
CA GLY A 78 2.16 -2.48 0.64
C GLY A 78 3.55 -2.80 0.15
N ARG A 79 3.62 -3.20 -1.10
CA ARG A 79 4.87 -3.46 -1.82
C ARG A 79 4.77 -2.90 -3.23
N VAL A 80 5.89 -2.51 -3.78
CA VAL A 80 6.02 -2.09 -5.18
C VAL A 80 6.75 -3.17 -5.95
N PHE A 81 6.17 -3.57 -7.08
CA PHE A 81 6.71 -4.57 -7.99
C PHE A 81 6.80 -4.02 -9.41
N ASP A 82 7.59 -4.65 -10.25
CA ASP A 82 7.45 -4.52 -11.69
C ASP A 82 6.50 -5.59 -12.27
N THR A 83 6.19 -5.49 -13.56
CA THR A 83 5.33 -6.46 -14.27
C THR A 83 5.90 -7.87 -14.35
N ARG A 84 7.18 -8.07 -14.03
CA ARG A 84 7.81 -9.41 -13.93
C ARG A 84 7.69 -9.99 -12.51
N GLY A 85 7.03 -9.27 -11.58
CA GLY A 85 6.88 -9.65 -10.19
C GLY A 85 8.16 -9.49 -9.36
N GLN A 86 9.12 -8.67 -9.83
CA GLN A 86 10.30 -8.31 -9.05
C GLN A 86 9.97 -7.16 -8.12
N ALA A 87 10.30 -7.30 -6.86
CA ALA A 87 10.19 -6.23 -5.89
C ALA A 87 11.15 -5.08 -6.23
N LEU A 88 10.64 -3.85 -6.19
CA LEU A 88 11.41 -2.65 -6.52
C LEU A 88 11.92 -1.97 -5.24
N GLU A 89 13.22 -2.11 -4.97
CA GLU A 89 13.92 -1.37 -3.93
C GLU A 89 14.07 0.10 -4.35
N HIS A 90 14.00 1.02 -3.37
CA HIS A 90 14.13 2.47 -3.58
C HIS A 90 13.10 3.09 -4.53
N ALA A 91 11.97 2.43 -4.78
CA ALA A 91 10.86 3.09 -5.45
C ALA A 91 10.37 4.25 -4.57
N THR A 92 10.19 5.41 -5.17
CA THR A 92 9.64 6.60 -4.48
C THR A 92 8.13 6.57 -4.56
N ILE A 93 7.47 6.77 -3.43
CA ILE A 93 6.02 6.83 -3.30
C ILE A 93 5.66 8.17 -2.69
N GLU A 94 5.11 9.08 -3.48
CA GLU A 94 4.53 10.32 -3.00
C GLU A 94 3.04 10.10 -2.75
N ILE A 95 2.55 10.45 -1.56
CA ILE A 95 1.14 10.30 -1.17
C ILE A 95 0.58 11.63 -0.69
N TRP A 96 -0.72 11.84 -0.94
CA TRP A 96 -1.48 12.97 -0.40
C TRP A 96 -2.96 12.62 -0.28
N GLN A 97 -3.60 13.14 0.75
CA GLN A 97 -5.00 12.91 1.06
C GLN A 97 -5.64 14.08 1.80
N ALA A 98 -6.96 14.11 1.84
CA ALA A 98 -7.72 14.95 2.73
C ALA A 98 -7.63 14.46 4.20
N ASN A 99 -7.91 15.33 5.16
CA ASN A 99 -8.14 14.91 6.55
C ASN A 99 -9.48 14.16 6.69
N ASP A 100 -9.84 13.79 7.90
CA ASP A 100 -11.11 13.11 8.24
C ASP A 100 -12.38 13.94 7.95
N ALA A 101 -12.25 15.27 7.86
CA ALA A 101 -13.33 16.19 7.47
C ALA A 101 -13.38 16.47 5.97
N GLY A 102 -12.55 15.82 5.14
CA GLY A 102 -12.51 16.04 3.70
C GLY A 102 -11.75 17.29 3.25
N LEU A 103 -10.85 17.84 4.07
CA LEU A 103 -10.10 19.05 3.78
C LEU A 103 -8.63 18.74 3.51
N TYR A 104 -8.08 19.30 2.43
CA TYR A 104 -6.65 19.28 2.14
C TYR A 104 -5.93 20.42 2.82
N ASP A 105 -4.72 20.14 3.34
CA ASP A 105 -3.79 21.19 3.75
C ASP A 105 -3.19 21.85 2.49
N LEU A 106 -3.60 23.10 2.22
CA LEU A 106 -3.15 23.85 1.05
C LEU A 106 -1.86 24.64 1.32
N ASP A 107 -1.61 24.99 2.57
CA ASP A 107 -0.46 25.81 2.96
C ASP A 107 0.76 24.95 3.30
N GLY A 108 0.57 23.89 4.07
CA GLY A 108 1.61 22.99 4.55
C GLY A 108 1.67 21.65 3.82
N TYR A 109 2.11 20.63 4.56
CA TYR A 109 2.28 19.24 4.08
C TYR A 109 1.57 18.23 4.97
N LYS A 110 0.56 18.62 5.73
CA LYS A 110 -0.19 17.68 6.56
C LYS A 110 -0.89 16.65 5.67
N TYR A 111 -0.83 15.37 6.04
CA TYR A 111 -1.29 14.24 5.26
C TYR A 111 -0.67 14.12 3.86
N ARG A 112 0.61 14.51 3.76
CA ARG A 112 1.46 14.35 2.58
C ARG A 112 2.79 13.76 2.99
N ALA A 113 3.30 12.84 2.20
CA ALA A 113 4.62 12.24 2.44
C ALA A 113 5.27 11.76 1.16
N ALA A 114 6.59 11.68 1.19
CA ALA A 114 7.39 10.90 0.28
C ALA A 114 8.00 9.71 1.04
N LEU A 115 7.86 8.50 0.50
CA LEU A 115 8.38 7.27 1.07
C LEU A 115 9.34 6.61 0.06
N ALA A 116 10.25 5.79 0.56
CA ALA A 116 11.06 4.91 -0.27
C ALA A 116 10.81 3.46 0.15
N THR A 117 10.75 2.56 -0.83
CA THR A 117 10.63 1.13 -0.55
C THR A 117 11.94 0.53 -0.09
N ASP A 118 11.85 -0.50 0.75
CA ASP A 118 13.00 -1.30 1.18
C ASP A 118 13.39 -2.36 0.13
N ARG A 119 14.36 -3.23 0.46
CA ARG A 119 14.83 -4.32 -0.41
C ARG A 119 13.74 -5.31 -0.84
N ALA A 120 12.70 -5.45 -0.03
CA ALA A 120 11.56 -6.30 -0.35
C ALA A 120 10.48 -5.54 -1.15
N GLY A 121 10.75 -4.31 -1.57
CA GLY A 121 9.78 -3.41 -2.20
C GLY A 121 8.74 -2.89 -1.22
N ALA A 122 8.88 -3.12 0.09
CA ALA A 122 7.87 -2.82 1.08
C ALA A 122 7.88 -1.34 1.49
N TYR A 123 6.68 -0.84 1.78
CA TYR A 123 6.45 0.48 2.37
C TYR A 123 5.32 0.41 3.39
N ALA A 124 5.30 1.35 4.32
CA ALA A 124 4.20 1.53 5.26
C ALA A 124 4.13 2.97 5.75
N PHE A 125 2.93 3.42 6.10
CA PHE A 125 2.71 4.71 6.75
C PHE A 125 1.43 4.68 7.60
N ASN A 126 1.33 5.62 8.54
CA ASN A 126 0.16 5.83 9.36
C ASN A 126 -0.47 7.20 9.07
N SER A 127 -1.80 7.21 9.00
CA SER A 127 -2.59 8.40 8.66
C SER A 127 -3.96 8.34 9.39
N VAL A 128 -4.92 9.09 8.90
CA VAL A 128 -6.34 8.98 9.24
C VAL A 128 -7.13 8.50 8.03
N MET A 129 -8.26 7.86 8.24
CA MET A 129 -9.21 7.60 7.15
C MET A 129 -9.65 8.94 6.56
N PRO A 130 -9.42 9.19 5.26
CA PRO A 130 -9.82 10.48 4.66
C PRO A 130 -11.33 10.65 4.65
N GLY A 131 -11.79 11.88 4.81
CA GLY A 131 -13.20 12.24 4.66
C GLY A 131 -13.61 12.44 3.21
N HIS A 132 -14.92 12.49 2.98
CA HIS A 132 -15.48 12.87 1.69
C HIS A 132 -15.43 14.39 1.51
N TYR A 133 -15.35 14.85 0.27
CA TYR A 133 -15.50 16.26 -0.06
C TYR A 133 -16.34 16.46 -1.34
N PRO A 134 -16.94 17.66 -1.56
CA PRO A 134 -18.01 17.84 -2.57
C PRO A 134 -17.64 17.43 -4.00
N ALA A 135 -16.37 17.48 -4.37
CA ALA A 135 -15.92 17.15 -5.72
C ALA A 135 -15.59 15.65 -5.90
N ARG A 136 -15.63 14.85 -4.85
CA ARG A 136 -15.28 13.43 -4.88
C ARG A 136 -16.26 12.62 -4.05
N VAL A 137 -16.80 11.60 -4.69
CA VAL A 137 -17.81 10.73 -4.09
C VAL A 137 -17.20 9.77 -3.08
N CYS A 138 -15.97 9.26 -3.37
CA CYS A 138 -15.31 8.25 -2.56
C CYS A 138 -14.14 8.79 -1.73
N GLN A 139 -13.94 8.20 -0.54
CA GLN A 139 -12.73 8.35 0.26
C GLN A 139 -11.53 7.78 -0.51
N HIS A 140 -10.42 8.52 -0.58
CA HIS A 140 -9.24 8.06 -1.33
C HIS A 140 -7.93 8.65 -0.83
N ILE A 141 -6.84 7.98 -1.18
CA ILE A 141 -5.47 8.48 -1.04
C ILE A 141 -4.84 8.46 -2.42
N HIS A 142 -4.26 9.59 -2.83
CA HIS A 142 -3.50 9.70 -4.07
C HIS A 142 -2.09 9.14 -3.92
N TYR A 143 -1.59 8.55 -5.00
CA TYR A 143 -0.25 8.01 -5.12
C TYR A 143 0.42 8.50 -6.41
N LEU A 144 1.68 8.89 -6.31
CA LEU A 144 2.58 9.03 -7.45
C LEU A 144 3.81 8.15 -7.17
N VAL A 145 3.95 7.07 -7.94
CA VAL A 145 4.99 6.05 -7.71
C VAL A 145 5.97 6.07 -8.86
N LYS A 146 7.27 6.09 -8.52
CA LYS A 146 8.38 6.13 -9.48
C LYS A 146 9.44 5.12 -9.07
N ALA A 147 10.02 4.45 -10.05
CA ALA A 147 11.19 3.59 -9.85
C ALA A 147 12.08 3.62 -11.10
N GLU A 148 13.35 3.34 -10.94
CA GLU A 148 14.30 3.26 -12.04
C GLU A 148 13.88 2.16 -13.04
N GLY A 149 13.94 2.46 -14.35
CA GLY A 149 13.56 1.54 -15.41
C GLY A 149 12.06 1.23 -15.50
N CYS A 150 11.23 2.00 -14.80
CA CYS A 150 9.76 1.86 -14.85
C CYS A 150 9.10 3.19 -15.26
N LYS A 151 7.93 3.08 -15.87
CA LYS A 151 7.08 4.25 -16.15
C LYS A 151 6.51 4.78 -14.83
N PRO A 152 6.53 6.10 -14.59
CA PRO A 152 5.84 6.68 -13.43
C PRO A 152 4.35 6.35 -13.47
N LEU A 153 3.77 6.04 -12.31
CA LEU A 153 2.37 5.74 -12.16
C LEU A 153 1.71 6.76 -11.23
N THR A 154 0.66 7.41 -11.71
CA THR A 154 -0.32 8.09 -10.86
C THR A 154 -1.50 7.16 -10.65
N THR A 155 -1.91 6.96 -9.40
CA THR A 155 -3.05 6.11 -9.05
C THR A 155 -3.68 6.56 -7.74
N GLN A 156 -4.76 5.89 -7.33
CA GLN A 156 -5.44 6.17 -6.07
C GLN A 156 -5.81 4.87 -5.36
N LEU A 157 -5.78 4.91 -4.02
CA LEU A 157 -6.29 3.87 -3.15
C LEU A 157 -7.67 4.26 -2.66
N TYR A 158 -8.66 3.40 -2.86
CA TYR A 158 -10.02 3.53 -2.35
C TYR A 158 -10.32 2.47 -1.29
N PHE A 159 -11.34 2.70 -0.48
CA PHE A 159 -11.64 1.87 0.69
C PHE A 159 -12.96 1.14 0.51
N ALA A 160 -12.96 -0.19 0.53
CA ALA A 160 -14.16 -1.02 0.34
C ALA A 160 -15.25 -0.80 1.41
N THR A 161 -14.89 -0.17 2.53
CA THR A 161 -15.84 0.22 3.59
C THR A 161 -16.58 1.53 3.31
N ASP A 162 -16.26 2.22 2.22
CA ASP A 162 -16.96 3.44 1.86
C ASP A 162 -18.44 3.13 1.59
N PRO A 163 -19.38 3.85 2.24
CA PRO A 163 -20.81 3.61 2.07
C PRO A 163 -21.33 3.70 0.64
N VAL A 164 -20.64 4.45 -0.23
CA VAL A 164 -21.02 4.58 -1.65
C VAL A 164 -21.03 3.24 -2.38
N PHE A 165 -20.20 2.29 -1.95
CA PHE A 165 -20.14 0.96 -2.56
C PHE A 165 -21.25 0.01 -2.07
N GLU A 166 -22.04 0.39 -1.06
CA GLU A 166 -23.16 -0.43 -0.55
C GLU A 166 -22.75 -1.86 -0.20
N GLY A 167 -21.50 -2.06 0.25
CA GLY A 167 -20.93 -3.36 0.58
C GLY A 167 -20.49 -4.23 -0.61
N ASP A 168 -20.68 -3.76 -1.85
CA ASP A 168 -20.25 -4.46 -3.07
C ASP A 168 -19.42 -3.52 -3.97
N PRO A 169 -18.13 -3.32 -3.66
CA PRO A 169 -17.28 -2.44 -4.45
C PRO A 169 -17.09 -2.93 -5.89
N ALA A 170 -17.05 -4.25 -6.13
CA ALA A 170 -16.87 -4.79 -7.48
C ALA A 170 -18.00 -4.38 -8.43
N ARG A 171 -19.22 -4.28 -7.89
CA ARG A 171 -20.40 -3.86 -8.64
C ARG A 171 -20.55 -2.33 -8.68
N ASN A 172 -20.18 -1.64 -7.61
CA ASN A 172 -20.56 -0.25 -7.37
C ASN A 172 -19.41 0.76 -7.53
N PHE A 173 -18.17 0.35 -7.88
CA PHE A 173 -17.04 1.28 -8.01
C PHE A 173 -17.32 2.43 -9.00
N HIS A 174 -18.06 2.15 -10.08
CA HIS A 174 -18.44 3.13 -11.10
C HIS A 174 -19.40 4.24 -10.62
N LYS A 175 -19.89 4.18 -9.36
CA LYS A 175 -20.64 5.27 -8.75
C LYS A 175 -19.79 6.52 -8.53
N ASP A 176 -18.48 6.36 -8.38
CA ASP A 176 -17.51 7.45 -8.58
C ASP A 176 -16.94 7.30 -9.99
N PRO A 177 -17.29 8.21 -10.92
CA PRO A 177 -16.87 8.10 -12.33
C PRO A 177 -15.37 8.29 -12.54
N LEU A 178 -14.64 8.67 -11.49
CA LEU A 178 -13.18 8.83 -11.52
C LEU A 178 -12.43 7.56 -11.11
N ILE A 179 -13.11 6.51 -10.67
CA ILE A 179 -12.46 5.22 -10.38
C ILE A 179 -12.31 4.42 -11.66
N GLU A 180 -11.08 4.29 -12.14
CA GLU A 180 -10.76 3.58 -13.39
C GLU A 180 -10.93 2.06 -13.28
N SER A 181 -10.81 1.48 -12.08
CA SER A 181 -10.92 0.03 -11.87
C SER A 181 -11.33 -0.32 -10.45
N ALA A 182 -12.15 -1.36 -10.32
CA ALA A 182 -12.47 -1.96 -9.02
C ALA A 182 -11.22 -2.48 -8.27
N ASP A 183 -10.12 -2.76 -8.97
CA ASP A 183 -8.86 -3.22 -8.37
C ASP A 183 -8.21 -2.16 -7.46
N LEU A 184 -8.58 -0.89 -7.63
CA LEU A 184 -8.13 0.21 -6.78
C LEU A 184 -8.89 0.28 -5.44
N VAL A 185 -10.03 -0.42 -5.32
CA VAL A 185 -10.83 -0.46 -4.09
C VAL A 185 -10.36 -1.61 -3.21
N ARG A 186 -9.76 -1.30 -2.08
CA ARG A 186 -9.11 -2.30 -1.23
C ARG A 186 -9.90 -2.63 0.02
N PRO A 187 -9.92 -3.90 0.44
CA PRO A 187 -10.51 -4.32 1.71
C PRO A 187 -9.89 -3.60 2.90
N VAL A 188 -10.71 -3.18 3.84
CA VAL A 188 -10.29 -2.54 5.10
C VAL A 188 -10.49 -3.53 6.24
N LYS A 189 -9.45 -3.76 7.02
CA LYS A 189 -9.51 -4.56 8.24
C LYS A 189 -9.56 -3.62 9.45
N LEU A 190 -10.63 -3.71 10.24
CA LEU A 190 -10.70 -3.00 11.51
C LEU A 190 -10.09 -3.87 12.62
N THR A 191 -9.16 -3.29 13.36
CA THR A 191 -8.46 -3.93 14.48
C THR A 191 -8.69 -3.10 15.73
N LYS A 192 -9.01 -3.77 16.85
CA LYS A 192 -9.17 -3.10 18.14
C LYS A 192 -7.78 -2.93 18.76
N ALA A 193 -7.37 -1.69 18.98
CA ALA A 193 -6.17 -1.33 19.73
C ALA A 193 -6.56 -0.80 21.14
N ALA A 194 -5.57 -0.56 21.99
CA ALA A 194 -5.80 -0.03 23.34
C ALA A 194 -6.46 1.36 23.34
N THR A 195 -6.22 2.15 22.30
CA THR A 195 -6.73 3.52 22.11
C THR A 195 -7.99 3.60 21.24
N GLY A 196 -8.59 2.46 20.86
CA GLY A 196 -9.77 2.42 19.99
C GLY A 196 -9.56 1.55 18.76
N ASN A 197 -10.43 1.72 17.76
CA ASN A 197 -10.30 1.00 16.49
C ASN A 197 -9.23 1.64 15.60
N VAL A 198 -8.50 0.79 14.85
CA VAL A 198 -7.57 1.19 13.80
C VAL A 198 -7.97 0.49 12.52
N ALA A 199 -8.07 1.22 11.42
CA ALA A 199 -8.23 0.66 10.09
C ALA A 199 -6.86 0.25 9.54
N ALA A 200 -6.79 -0.90 8.89
CA ALA A 200 -5.60 -1.38 8.21
C ALA A 200 -5.93 -1.76 6.77
N VAL A 201 -5.09 -1.33 5.84
CA VAL A 201 -5.24 -1.59 4.40
C VAL A 201 -3.90 -2.02 3.82
N THR A 202 -3.93 -2.96 2.89
CA THR A 202 -2.78 -3.32 2.08
C THR A 202 -3.01 -2.88 0.63
N PHE A 203 -2.06 -2.12 0.07
CA PHE A 203 -2.09 -1.67 -1.31
C PHE A 203 -0.77 -2.00 -2.01
N GLU A 204 -0.77 -3.06 -2.81
CA GLU A 204 0.37 -3.40 -3.68
C GLU A 204 0.29 -2.59 -4.97
N VAL A 205 1.43 -2.10 -5.44
CA VAL A 205 1.57 -1.34 -6.67
C VAL A 205 2.47 -2.08 -7.63
N VAL A 206 2.03 -2.20 -8.88
CA VAL A 206 2.81 -2.82 -9.97
C VAL A 206 3.09 -1.78 -11.03
N LEU A 207 4.37 -1.49 -11.25
CA LEU A 207 4.81 -0.53 -12.25
C LEU A 207 5.09 -1.22 -13.59
N GLU A 208 4.66 -0.61 -14.68
CA GLU A 208 5.04 -1.00 -16.02
C GLU A 208 6.50 -0.62 -16.28
N ARG A 209 7.27 -1.51 -16.87
CA ARG A 209 8.65 -1.19 -17.27
C ARG A 209 8.67 -0.21 -18.45
N ALA A 210 9.67 0.69 -18.44
CA ALA A 210 9.88 1.68 -19.50
C ALA A 210 10.41 1.02 -20.78
#